data_9cb5c4c20172eab7afc13096ffb1915f
#
_entry.id   9cb5c4c20172eab7afc13096ffb1915f
#
_cell.length_a   1.000
_cell.length_b   1.000
_cell.length_c   1.000
_cell.angle_alpha   90.00
_cell.angle_beta   90.00
_cell.angle_gamma   90.00
#
_symmetry.space_group_name_H-M   'P 1'
#
loop_
_entity.id
_entity.type
_entity.pdbx_description
1 polymer ?
#
loop_
_entity_poly.entity_id
_entity_poly.type
_entity_poly.pdbx_seq_one_letter_code
_entity_poly.pdbx_strand_id
1 'polypeptide(L)'
;MADIYIGAHINREKTIINTMESITKNGGNCLQLFVSNPRSSSIGNIENYTNIADDIRKYATTRDFKIIIHSSYTINLARDFKNGKRAVPINECHWIQLLIHELTISHLIGSVGVVVHVGKHTTQSPEYGLENMRIAIAYIIETLQKNDIKTKIILETPAGQGTELLPNLNDFLAFYNEFSSDQQKYLGICLDTAHVWGAGYDICEAYQMICNKNASDLIVVHLNNSKVAKGSNVDRHATLFDSTGTIPYDSIKKFIKLCNEKKQEQEQGHPMQTRQSHTRQTKQAKQARKCDAIIILETPLPQYATEIELIKLLA
;
A
#
# COMPACT_ATOMS: atom_id res chain seq x y z
N MET A 1 21.68 -2.76 -7.62
CA MET A 1 20.24 -2.46 -7.33
C MET A 1 19.84 -3.32 -6.16
N ALA A 2 19.10 -2.79 -5.23
CA ALA A 2 18.58 -3.60 -4.13
C ALA A 2 17.64 -4.66 -4.71
N ASP A 3 17.84 -5.92 -4.35
CA ASP A 3 17.01 -7.02 -4.85
C ASP A 3 15.58 -6.94 -4.29
N ILE A 4 15.39 -6.24 -3.16
CA ILE A 4 14.10 -6.02 -2.49
C ILE A 4 14.13 -4.72 -1.67
N TYR A 5 13.02 -4.00 -1.62
CA TYR A 5 12.83 -2.85 -0.72
C TYR A 5 12.17 -3.32 0.57
N ILE A 6 12.87 -3.15 1.69
CA ILE A 6 12.39 -3.52 3.03
C ILE A 6 12.63 -2.38 4.00
N GLY A 7 11.63 -2.02 4.76
CA GLY A 7 11.72 -1.00 5.79
C GLY A 7 10.57 -1.06 6.77
N ALA A 8 10.30 0.03 7.46
CA ALA A 8 9.28 0.06 8.49
C ALA A 8 8.50 1.37 8.50
N HIS A 9 7.30 1.31 9.07
CA HIS A 9 6.53 2.49 9.43
C HIS A 9 6.98 2.96 10.81
N ILE A 10 7.67 4.09 10.85
CA ILE A 10 8.15 4.66 12.11
C ILE A 10 7.76 6.14 12.25
N ASN A 11 7.72 6.59 13.48
CA ASN A 11 7.50 8.00 13.76
C ASN A 11 8.65 8.84 13.19
N ARG A 12 8.30 10.02 12.64
CA ARG A 12 9.30 10.98 12.20
C ARG A 12 10.17 11.40 13.38
N GLU A 13 11.46 11.30 13.20
CA GLU A 13 12.47 11.84 14.10
C GLU A 13 12.57 13.38 13.95
N LYS A 14 13.70 13.97 14.30
CA LYS A 14 13.92 15.42 14.18
C LYS A 14 13.67 15.90 12.73
N THR A 15 14.12 15.13 11.75
CA THR A 15 13.88 15.37 10.32
C THR A 15 13.53 14.07 9.60
N ILE A 16 12.94 14.16 8.41
CA ILE A 16 12.68 12.99 7.55
C ILE A 16 14.01 12.30 7.19
N ILE A 17 15.07 13.07 6.92
CA ILE A 17 16.39 12.51 6.60
C ILE A 17 16.93 11.71 7.78
N ASN A 18 16.83 12.21 9.01
CA ASN A 18 17.25 11.42 10.18
C ASN A 18 16.46 10.11 10.30
N THR A 19 15.15 10.15 9.99
CA THR A 19 14.31 8.95 9.99
C THR A 19 14.78 7.94 8.93
N MET A 20 15.12 8.43 7.73
CA MET A 20 15.69 7.59 6.65
C MET A 20 17.04 6.99 7.06
N GLU A 21 17.90 7.78 7.71
CA GLU A 21 19.20 7.33 8.24
C GLU A 21 19.03 6.23 9.29
N SER A 22 18.05 6.36 10.18
CA SER A 22 17.74 5.33 11.18
C SER A 22 17.31 4.02 10.53
N ILE A 23 16.46 4.07 9.50
CA ILE A 23 16.09 2.88 8.73
C ILE A 23 17.33 2.28 8.04
N THR A 24 18.15 3.10 7.38
CA THR A 24 19.36 2.64 6.68
C THR A 24 20.36 1.99 7.64
N LYS A 25 20.55 2.56 8.83
CA LYS A 25 21.41 2.03 9.88
C LYS A 25 20.97 0.65 10.37
N ASN A 26 19.67 0.39 10.33
CA ASN A 26 19.07 -0.90 10.67
C ASN A 26 18.89 -1.81 9.45
N GLY A 27 19.57 -1.52 8.36
CA GLY A 27 19.61 -2.36 7.16
C GLY A 27 18.46 -2.18 6.19
N GLY A 28 17.48 -1.29 6.44
CA GLY A 28 16.37 -1.01 5.53
C GLY A 28 16.74 -0.03 4.42
N ASN A 29 15.93 0.02 3.38
CA ASN A 29 16.05 0.90 2.22
C ASN A 29 14.73 1.53 1.78
N CYS A 30 13.72 1.48 2.63
CA CYS A 30 12.47 2.19 2.46
C CYS A 30 11.87 2.58 3.82
N LEU A 31 11.01 3.59 3.81
CA LEU A 31 10.39 4.18 4.99
C LEU A 31 8.92 4.48 4.72
N GLN A 32 8.06 4.16 5.65
CA GLN A 32 6.71 4.74 5.71
C GLN A 32 6.60 5.65 6.93
N LEU A 33 5.93 6.79 6.77
CA LEU A 33 5.72 7.76 7.84
C LEU A 33 4.44 8.56 7.63
N PHE A 34 3.97 9.19 8.72
CA PHE A 34 2.94 10.23 8.64
C PHE A 34 3.57 11.59 8.37
N VAL A 35 2.99 12.35 7.44
CA VAL A 35 3.34 13.76 7.18
C VAL A 35 2.39 14.74 7.86
N SER A 36 1.23 14.26 8.27
CA SER A 36 0.24 14.94 9.11
C SER A 36 0.15 14.25 10.47
N ASN A 37 -0.46 14.87 11.46
CA ASN A 37 -0.76 14.18 12.71
C ASN A 37 -1.81 13.09 12.43
N PRO A 38 -1.51 11.79 12.68
CA PRO A 38 -2.39 10.69 12.29
C PRO A 38 -3.76 10.69 12.99
N ARG A 39 -3.88 11.43 14.10
CA ARG A 39 -5.12 11.52 14.91
C ARG A 39 -5.78 12.90 14.85
N SER A 40 -5.30 13.79 13.98
CA SER A 40 -5.83 15.13 13.81
C SER A 40 -6.24 15.34 12.35
N SER A 41 -7.32 16.08 12.14
CA SER A 41 -7.73 16.55 10.82
C SER A 41 -7.08 17.88 10.42
N SER A 42 -6.12 18.39 11.19
CA SER A 42 -5.45 19.65 10.89
C SER A 42 -4.57 19.55 9.66
N ILE A 43 -4.74 20.46 8.73
CA ILE A 43 -3.88 20.59 7.55
C ILE A 43 -2.67 21.45 7.95
N GLY A 44 -1.47 20.88 7.82
CA GLY A 44 -0.22 21.55 8.14
C GLY A 44 0.19 22.60 7.09
N ASN A 45 1.27 23.34 7.37
CA ASN A 45 1.85 24.25 6.38
C ASN A 45 2.72 23.46 5.37
N ILE A 46 2.40 23.55 4.08
CA ILE A 46 3.12 22.90 2.99
C ILE A 46 4.58 23.38 2.87
N GLU A 47 4.85 24.64 3.25
CA GLU A 47 6.18 25.24 3.20
C GLU A 47 7.20 24.48 4.05
N ASN A 48 6.75 23.82 5.13
CA ASN A 48 7.61 22.95 5.94
C ASN A 48 8.24 21.80 5.16
N TYR A 49 7.65 21.41 4.04
CA TYR A 49 8.12 20.35 3.16
C TYR A 49 8.81 20.92 1.91
N THR A 50 8.30 22.00 1.33
CA THR A 50 8.87 22.62 0.13
C THR A 50 10.34 22.97 0.34
N ASN A 51 10.70 23.51 1.51
CA ASN A 51 12.06 23.97 1.83
C ASN A 51 13.07 22.82 2.00
N ILE A 52 12.62 21.59 2.22
CA ILE A 52 13.47 20.42 2.48
C ILE A 52 13.32 19.33 1.41
N ALA A 53 12.43 19.52 0.46
CA ALA A 53 12.06 18.51 -0.53
C ALA A 53 13.23 18.06 -1.39
N ASP A 54 14.08 19.00 -1.85
CA ASP A 54 15.24 18.71 -2.68
C ASP A 54 16.26 17.83 -1.95
N ASP A 55 16.54 18.12 -0.69
CA ASP A 55 17.45 17.34 0.12
C ASP A 55 16.93 15.92 0.34
N ILE A 56 15.62 15.78 0.59
CA ILE A 56 14.97 14.47 0.75
C ILE A 56 15.06 13.67 -0.55
N ARG A 57 14.70 14.27 -1.69
CA ARG A 57 14.80 13.62 -3.01
C ARG A 57 16.24 13.21 -3.34
N LYS A 58 17.21 14.10 -3.08
CA LYS A 58 18.62 13.82 -3.29
C LYS A 58 19.08 12.65 -2.44
N TYR A 59 18.73 12.62 -1.15
CA TYR A 59 19.06 11.51 -0.25
C TYR A 59 18.47 10.19 -0.79
N ALA A 60 17.17 10.19 -1.13
CA ALA A 60 16.47 9.02 -1.63
C ALA A 60 17.08 8.49 -2.95
N THR A 61 17.33 9.39 -3.91
CA THR A 61 17.87 9.01 -5.22
C THR A 61 19.31 8.47 -5.11
N THR A 62 20.17 9.11 -4.32
CA THR A 62 21.57 8.69 -4.21
C THR A 62 21.76 7.35 -3.50
N ARG A 63 20.78 6.92 -2.71
CA ARG A 63 20.81 5.66 -1.93
C ARG A 63 19.84 4.61 -2.42
N ASP A 64 19.14 4.86 -3.52
CA ASP A 64 18.04 4.01 -4.00
C ASP A 64 17.05 3.69 -2.87
N PHE A 65 16.61 4.73 -2.17
CA PHE A 65 15.74 4.65 -1.00
C PHE A 65 14.30 5.03 -1.38
N LYS A 66 13.30 4.27 -0.94
CA LYS A 66 11.88 4.56 -1.21
C LYS A 66 11.21 5.16 0.00
N ILE A 67 10.34 6.14 -0.26
CA ILE A 67 9.53 6.79 0.75
C ILE A 67 8.06 6.52 0.43
N ILE A 68 7.30 6.13 1.44
CA ILE A 68 5.85 5.97 1.39
C ILE A 68 5.25 6.87 2.47
N ILE A 69 4.13 7.48 2.19
CA ILE A 69 3.35 8.20 3.19
C ILE A 69 2.16 7.33 3.58
N HIS A 70 1.83 7.26 4.86
CA HIS A 70 0.55 6.76 5.32
C HIS A 70 -0.38 7.94 5.61
N SER A 71 -1.61 7.87 5.17
CA SER A 71 -2.59 8.94 5.39
C SER A 71 -3.04 9.02 6.85
N SER A 72 -3.51 10.20 7.26
CA SER A 72 -4.14 10.37 8.59
C SER A 72 -5.33 9.41 8.77
N TYR A 73 -5.43 8.76 9.93
CA TYR A 73 -6.56 7.90 10.31
C TYR A 73 -7.91 8.64 10.38
N THR A 74 -7.89 9.97 10.33
CA THR A 74 -9.11 10.79 10.30
C THR A 74 -9.75 10.83 8.91
N ILE A 75 -9.05 10.39 7.87
CA ILE A 75 -9.54 10.28 6.52
C ILE A 75 -10.40 9.02 6.40
N ASN A 76 -11.61 9.18 5.88
CA ASN A 76 -12.52 8.08 5.56
C ASN A 76 -13.13 8.34 4.18
N LEU A 77 -12.65 7.60 3.18
CA LEU A 77 -13.05 7.78 1.77
C LEU A 77 -14.54 7.56 1.49
N ALA A 78 -15.23 6.79 2.34
CA ALA A 78 -16.67 6.52 2.21
C ALA A 78 -17.57 7.51 2.95
N ARG A 79 -16.95 8.51 3.60
CA ARG A 79 -17.69 9.47 4.43
C ARG A 79 -18.49 10.45 3.57
N ASP A 80 -19.62 10.93 4.11
CA ASP A 80 -20.36 12.07 3.56
C ASP A 80 -19.46 13.30 3.35
N PHE A 81 -19.77 14.07 2.30
CA PHE A 81 -19.12 15.36 2.05
C PHE A 81 -19.67 16.42 3.00
N LYS A 82 -19.15 16.42 4.23
CA LYS A 82 -19.58 17.28 5.33
C LYS A 82 -18.39 17.80 6.13
N ASN A 83 -18.49 19.02 6.62
CA ASN A 83 -17.64 19.58 7.67
C ASN A 83 -18.46 19.64 8.95
N GLY A 84 -18.21 18.74 9.90
CA GLY A 84 -19.07 18.50 11.05
C GLY A 84 -20.46 18.02 10.61
N LYS A 85 -21.52 18.77 10.95
CA LYS A 85 -22.92 18.45 10.56
C LYS A 85 -23.36 19.10 9.24
N ARG A 86 -22.57 20.05 8.72
CA ARG A 86 -22.92 20.84 7.52
C ARG A 86 -22.46 20.11 6.27
N ALA A 87 -23.38 19.86 5.33
CA ALA A 87 -23.05 19.44 3.99
C ALA A 87 -22.27 20.55 3.25
N VAL A 88 -21.23 20.17 2.52
CA VAL A 88 -20.38 21.07 1.75
C VAL A 88 -20.12 20.52 0.37
N PRO A 89 -19.81 21.35 -0.63
CA PRO A 89 -19.25 20.88 -1.88
C PRO A 89 -17.98 20.04 -1.64
N ILE A 90 -17.70 19.08 -2.53
CA ILE A 90 -16.57 18.16 -2.37
C ILE A 90 -15.23 18.89 -2.23
N ASN A 91 -15.05 20.00 -2.96
CA ASN A 91 -13.86 20.83 -2.91
C ASN A 91 -13.69 21.62 -1.59
N GLU A 92 -14.74 21.72 -0.77
CA GLU A 92 -14.68 22.34 0.55
C GLU A 92 -14.62 21.31 1.68
N CYS A 93 -14.72 20.00 1.33
CA CYS A 93 -14.74 18.92 2.29
C CYS A 93 -13.35 18.76 2.93
N HIS A 94 -13.26 18.96 4.24
CA HIS A 94 -11.98 19.07 4.96
C HIS A 94 -11.12 17.81 4.86
N TRP A 95 -11.69 16.61 4.96
CA TRP A 95 -10.92 15.37 4.85
C TRP A 95 -10.41 15.10 3.42
N ILE A 96 -11.14 15.59 2.38
CA ILE A 96 -10.67 15.59 0.99
C ILE A 96 -9.45 16.50 0.85
N GLN A 97 -9.53 17.72 1.39
CA GLN A 97 -8.43 18.69 1.36
C GLN A 97 -7.20 18.16 2.11
N LEU A 98 -7.41 17.46 3.23
CA LEU A 98 -6.31 16.84 3.98
C LEU A 98 -5.61 15.78 3.14
N LEU A 99 -6.35 14.89 2.46
CA LEU A 99 -5.73 13.86 1.61
C LEU A 99 -5.01 14.48 0.40
N ILE A 100 -5.59 15.49 -0.25
CA ILE A 100 -4.93 16.24 -1.33
C ILE A 100 -3.63 16.89 -0.83
N HIS A 101 -3.65 17.45 0.38
CA HIS A 101 -2.45 18.01 1.00
C HIS A 101 -1.36 16.97 1.22
N GLU A 102 -1.69 15.79 1.76
CA GLU A 102 -0.75 14.68 1.96
C GLU A 102 -0.19 14.16 0.63
N LEU A 103 -1.03 14.05 -0.41
CA LEU A 103 -0.62 13.71 -1.78
C LEU A 103 0.30 14.77 -2.40
N THR A 104 0.05 16.06 -2.12
CA THR A 104 0.93 17.15 -2.57
C THR A 104 2.31 17.05 -1.90
N ILE A 105 2.36 16.79 -0.60
CA ILE A 105 3.63 16.55 0.11
C ILE A 105 4.34 15.32 -0.47
N SER A 106 3.60 14.23 -0.73
CA SER A 106 4.14 13.02 -1.36
C SER A 106 4.87 13.34 -2.68
N HIS A 107 4.21 14.12 -3.53
CA HIS A 107 4.80 14.59 -4.79
C HIS A 107 6.06 15.43 -4.56
N LEU A 108 6.00 16.41 -3.64
CA LEU A 108 7.12 17.31 -3.34
C LEU A 108 8.38 16.55 -2.89
N ILE A 109 8.24 15.60 -1.99
CA ILE A 109 9.38 14.85 -1.44
C ILE A 109 9.80 13.65 -2.29
N GLY A 110 9.11 13.38 -3.41
CA GLY A 110 9.40 12.23 -4.28
C GLY A 110 9.01 10.89 -3.67
N SER A 111 7.97 10.86 -2.83
CA SER A 111 7.40 9.62 -2.30
C SER A 111 6.70 8.83 -3.40
N VAL A 112 6.63 7.51 -3.26
CA VAL A 112 5.96 6.60 -4.19
C VAL A 112 4.44 6.84 -4.22
N GLY A 113 3.86 7.21 -3.07
CA GLY A 113 2.44 7.48 -2.92
C GLY A 113 2.01 7.60 -1.47
N VAL A 114 0.71 7.73 -1.28
CA VAL A 114 0.05 7.80 0.02
C VAL A 114 -0.83 6.56 0.20
N VAL A 115 -0.50 5.71 1.16
CA VAL A 115 -1.35 4.58 1.57
C VAL A 115 -2.54 5.14 2.33
N VAL A 116 -3.72 4.68 1.97
CA VAL A 116 -4.97 5.09 2.60
C VAL A 116 -5.88 3.87 2.78
N HIS A 117 -6.42 3.72 3.99
CA HIS A 117 -7.43 2.71 4.26
C HIS A 117 -8.66 2.91 3.37
N VAL A 118 -9.29 1.82 2.95
CA VAL A 118 -10.62 1.91 2.36
C VAL A 118 -11.61 2.54 3.35
N GLY A 119 -12.70 3.09 2.83
CA GLY A 119 -13.68 3.78 3.67
C GLY A 119 -14.47 2.86 4.58
N LYS A 120 -15.09 3.49 5.58
CA LYS A 120 -16.08 2.88 6.49
C LYS A 120 -17.43 3.55 6.25
N HIS A 121 -18.48 2.76 5.96
CA HIS A 121 -19.82 3.33 5.69
C HIS A 121 -20.49 3.90 6.95
N THR A 122 -20.00 3.55 8.14
CA THR A 122 -20.45 4.04 9.46
C THR A 122 -21.95 3.78 9.68
N THR A 123 -22.80 4.83 9.61
CA THR A 123 -24.26 4.75 9.78
C THR A 123 -25.04 4.72 8.45
N GLN A 124 -24.34 4.80 7.32
CA GLN A 124 -24.93 4.76 5.98
C GLN A 124 -25.04 3.31 5.48
N SER A 125 -25.65 3.10 4.31
CA SER A 125 -25.57 1.80 3.66
C SER A 125 -24.19 1.56 3.03
N PRO A 126 -23.75 0.30 2.88
CA PRO A 126 -22.51 -0.02 2.19
C PRO A 126 -22.45 0.55 0.75
N GLU A 127 -23.56 0.48 0.01
CA GLU A 127 -23.65 0.98 -1.37
C GLU A 127 -23.43 2.49 -1.44
N TYR A 128 -24.03 3.22 -0.50
CA TYR A 128 -23.85 4.67 -0.39
C TYR A 128 -22.41 5.02 -0.04
N GLY A 129 -21.80 4.27 0.87
CA GLY A 129 -20.38 4.44 1.21
C GLY A 129 -19.43 4.16 0.03
N LEU A 130 -19.73 3.11 -0.77
CA LEU A 130 -18.96 2.78 -1.98
C LEU A 130 -19.07 3.89 -3.03
N GLU A 131 -20.26 4.45 -3.22
CA GLU A 131 -20.46 5.55 -4.16
C GLU A 131 -19.71 6.80 -3.73
N ASN A 132 -19.76 7.17 -2.44
CA ASN A 132 -18.99 8.29 -1.92
C ASN A 132 -17.47 8.07 -2.13
N MET A 133 -16.98 6.85 -1.90
CA MET A 133 -15.58 6.50 -2.10
C MET A 133 -15.17 6.64 -3.57
N ARG A 134 -16.02 6.19 -4.50
CA ARG A 134 -15.79 6.34 -5.96
C ARG A 134 -15.71 7.81 -6.35
N ILE A 135 -16.69 8.61 -5.93
CA ILE A 135 -16.75 10.05 -6.21
C ILE A 135 -15.52 10.77 -5.63
N ALA A 136 -15.14 10.44 -4.38
CA ALA A 136 -14.01 11.06 -3.71
C ALA A 136 -12.69 10.77 -4.45
N ILE A 137 -12.43 9.51 -4.77
CA ILE A 137 -11.21 9.09 -5.48
C ILE A 137 -11.14 9.75 -6.86
N ALA A 138 -12.24 9.73 -7.63
CA ALA A 138 -12.29 10.36 -8.94
C ALA A 138 -11.98 11.87 -8.86
N TYR A 139 -12.62 12.58 -7.93
CA TYR A 139 -12.39 14.01 -7.71
C TYR A 139 -10.94 14.32 -7.31
N ILE A 140 -10.35 13.51 -6.42
CA ILE A 140 -8.96 13.69 -6.00
C ILE A 140 -8.04 13.49 -7.21
N ILE A 141 -8.23 12.44 -8.01
CA ILE A 141 -7.43 12.19 -9.22
C ILE A 141 -7.52 13.36 -10.20
N GLU A 142 -8.72 13.87 -10.48
CA GLU A 142 -8.90 15.05 -11.32
C GLU A 142 -8.14 16.27 -10.79
N THR A 143 -8.15 16.45 -9.46
CA THR A 143 -7.41 17.53 -8.81
C THR A 143 -5.90 17.35 -8.96
N LEU A 144 -5.39 16.14 -8.80
CA LEU A 144 -3.97 15.83 -9.02
C LEU A 144 -3.56 16.09 -10.46
N GLN A 145 -4.35 15.64 -11.42
CA GLN A 145 -4.12 15.86 -12.86
C GLN A 145 -4.07 17.34 -13.20
N LYS A 146 -5.08 18.11 -12.73
CA LYS A 146 -5.18 19.56 -12.96
C LYS A 146 -3.96 20.33 -12.45
N ASN A 147 -3.35 19.88 -11.35
CA ASN A 147 -2.22 20.53 -10.71
C ASN A 147 -0.86 19.90 -11.04
N ASP A 148 -0.79 18.98 -12.02
CA ASP A 148 0.41 18.21 -12.41
C ASP A 148 1.11 17.51 -11.21
N ILE A 149 0.33 17.06 -10.24
CA ILE A 149 0.81 16.33 -9.07
C ILE A 149 0.92 14.85 -9.43
N LYS A 150 2.15 14.35 -9.54
CA LYS A 150 2.45 12.96 -9.93
C LYS A 150 2.75 12.11 -8.71
N THR A 151 1.72 11.57 -8.12
CA THR A 151 1.79 10.67 -6.97
C THR A 151 0.60 9.70 -7.01
N LYS A 152 0.62 8.66 -6.17
CA LYS A 152 -0.42 7.65 -6.15
C LYS A 152 -1.24 7.66 -4.86
N ILE A 153 -2.54 7.44 -4.99
CA ILE A 153 -3.41 6.99 -3.90
C ILE A 153 -3.25 5.47 -3.86
N ILE A 154 -2.72 4.94 -2.78
CA ILE A 154 -2.47 3.51 -2.62
C ILE A 154 -3.53 2.95 -1.68
N LEU A 155 -4.53 2.26 -2.24
CA LEU A 155 -5.63 1.69 -1.48
C LEU A 155 -5.17 0.46 -0.72
N GLU A 156 -5.39 0.44 0.58
CA GLU A 156 -5.02 -0.66 1.45
C GLU A 156 -6.14 -1.68 1.57
N THR A 157 -5.79 -2.98 1.51
CA THR A 157 -6.74 -4.08 1.73
C THR A 157 -7.27 -4.05 3.16
N PRO A 158 -8.60 -4.08 3.39
CA PRO A 158 -9.18 -3.97 4.72
C PRO A 158 -9.23 -5.31 5.47
N ALA A 159 -9.28 -5.23 6.81
CA ALA A 159 -9.56 -6.38 7.66
C ALA A 159 -11.08 -6.71 7.75
N GLY A 160 -11.94 -5.79 7.36
CA GLY A 160 -13.39 -5.89 7.55
C GLY A 160 -13.83 -5.48 8.96
N GLN A 161 -13.02 -4.66 9.66
CA GLN A 161 -13.33 -4.27 11.03
C GLN A 161 -14.48 -3.26 11.09
N GLY A 162 -15.55 -3.63 11.81
CA GLY A 162 -16.73 -2.80 11.99
C GLY A 162 -17.49 -2.59 10.69
N THR A 163 -17.45 -1.40 10.13
CA THR A 163 -18.15 -1.01 8.90
C THR A 163 -17.21 -0.74 7.73
N GLU A 164 -16.01 -1.30 7.74
CA GLU A 164 -15.08 -1.22 6.61
C GLU A 164 -15.70 -1.84 5.36
N LEU A 165 -15.51 -1.14 4.24
CA LEU A 165 -15.95 -1.58 2.93
C LEU A 165 -14.94 -2.56 2.32
N LEU A 166 -15.41 -3.40 1.40
CA LEU A 166 -14.58 -4.26 0.54
C LEU A 166 -13.68 -5.28 1.27
N PRO A 167 -14.13 -5.94 2.37
CA PRO A 167 -13.33 -6.98 3.01
C PRO A 167 -13.17 -8.23 2.12
N ASN A 168 -14.07 -8.43 1.16
CA ASN A 168 -13.89 -9.45 0.12
C ASN A 168 -12.89 -8.95 -0.92
N LEU A 169 -11.80 -9.70 -1.11
CA LEU A 169 -10.71 -9.29 -2.00
C LEU A 169 -11.13 -9.25 -3.48
N ASN A 170 -12.10 -10.08 -3.91
CA ASN A 170 -12.63 -9.97 -5.28
C ASN A 170 -13.42 -8.67 -5.47
N ASP A 171 -14.21 -8.26 -4.48
CA ASP A 171 -14.97 -7.00 -4.53
C ASP A 171 -14.02 -5.79 -4.47
N PHE A 172 -12.94 -5.88 -3.66
CA PHE A 172 -11.88 -4.87 -3.63
C PHE A 172 -11.22 -4.70 -4.99
N LEU A 173 -10.83 -5.80 -5.64
CA LEU A 173 -10.23 -5.76 -6.97
C LEU A 173 -11.22 -5.33 -8.06
N ALA A 174 -12.51 -5.71 -7.93
CA ALA A 174 -13.55 -5.25 -8.83
C ALA A 174 -13.73 -3.73 -8.74
N PHE A 175 -13.85 -3.19 -7.52
CA PHE A 175 -13.92 -1.75 -7.28
C PHE A 175 -12.68 -1.00 -7.83
N TYR A 176 -11.47 -1.52 -7.57
CA TYR A 176 -10.24 -0.95 -8.11
C TYR A 176 -10.25 -0.88 -9.64
N ASN A 177 -10.79 -1.90 -10.30
CA ASN A 177 -10.83 -2.01 -11.75
C ASN A 177 -12.00 -1.25 -12.40
N GLU A 178 -12.87 -0.59 -11.63
CA GLU A 178 -13.90 0.33 -12.17
C GLU A 178 -13.29 1.65 -12.68
N PHE A 179 -12.12 2.03 -12.17
CA PHE A 179 -11.44 3.24 -12.59
C PHE A 179 -10.81 3.06 -13.98
N SER A 180 -10.89 4.09 -14.82
CA SER A 180 -10.31 4.08 -16.15
C SER A 180 -8.79 3.87 -16.11
N SER A 181 -8.19 3.42 -17.20
CA SER A 181 -6.73 3.22 -17.30
C SER A 181 -5.94 4.51 -17.02
N ASP A 182 -6.48 5.69 -17.34
CA ASP A 182 -5.85 6.96 -17.00
C ASP A 182 -5.94 7.29 -15.52
N GLN A 183 -7.06 6.97 -14.88
CA GLN A 183 -7.20 7.11 -13.43
C GLN A 183 -6.31 6.10 -12.66
N GLN A 184 -6.19 4.88 -13.14
CA GLN A 184 -5.34 3.84 -12.53
C GLN A 184 -3.85 4.23 -12.51
N LYS A 185 -3.39 5.14 -13.37
CA LYS A 185 -2.02 5.71 -13.25
C LYS A 185 -1.78 6.41 -11.92
N TYR A 186 -2.84 6.91 -11.28
CA TYR A 186 -2.84 7.58 -9.98
C TYR A 186 -3.25 6.66 -8.83
N LEU A 187 -3.51 5.39 -9.09
CA LEU A 187 -3.88 4.41 -8.09
C LEU A 187 -2.77 3.38 -7.86
N GLY A 188 -2.81 2.76 -6.72
CA GLY A 188 -2.00 1.61 -6.35
C GLY A 188 -2.72 0.77 -5.31
N ILE A 189 -2.18 -0.41 -5.03
CA ILE A 189 -2.69 -1.34 -4.03
C ILE A 189 -1.62 -1.53 -2.95
N CYS A 190 -2.04 -1.49 -1.70
CA CYS A 190 -1.28 -1.96 -0.55
C CYS A 190 -1.93 -3.23 -0.02
N LEU A 191 -1.17 -4.32 0.03
CA LEU A 191 -1.59 -5.56 0.67
C LEU A 191 -1.11 -5.57 2.11
N ASP A 192 -2.01 -5.49 3.10
CA ASP A 192 -1.67 -5.75 4.49
C ASP A 192 -1.95 -7.23 4.84
N THR A 193 -0.93 -7.93 5.31
CA THR A 193 -1.01 -9.36 5.61
C THR A 193 -1.87 -9.67 6.84
N ALA A 194 -1.87 -8.79 7.86
CA ALA A 194 -2.76 -8.94 9.02
C ALA A 194 -4.21 -8.65 8.66
N HIS A 195 -4.45 -7.68 7.78
CA HIS A 195 -5.79 -7.34 7.29
C HIS A 195 -6.40 -8.47 6.48
N VAL A 196 -5.73 -8.97 5.44
CA VAL A 196 -6.29 -10.07 4.64
C VAL A 196 -6.46 -11.34 5.46
N TRP A 197 -5.59 -11.60 6.47
CA TRP A 197 -5.78 -12.66 7.44
C TRP A 197 -7.05 -12.45 8.28
N GLY A 198 -7.25 -11.23 8.80
CA GLY A 198 -8.46 -10.83 9.51
C GLY A 198 -9.72 -10.99 8.64
N ALA A 199 -9.64 -10.67 7.36
CA ALA A 199 -10.70 -10.85 6.37
C ALA A 199 -10.93 -12.32 5.94
N GLY A 200 -10.09 -13.27 6.39
CA GLY A 200 -10.29 -14.70 6.19
C GLY A 200 -9.45 -15.31 5.06
N TYR A 201 -8.48 -14.62 4.52
CA TYR A 201 -7.58 -15.13 3.46
C TYR A 201 -6.28 -15.69 4.03
N ASP A 202 -5.71 -16.68 3.35
CA ASP A 202 -4.28 -16.98 3.47
C ASP A 202 -3.48 -15.88 2.80
N ILE A 203 -2.37 -15.45 3.42
CA ILE A 203 -1.59 -14.32 2.95
C ILE A 203 -0.96 -14.56 1.56
N CYS A 204 -0.51 -15.80 1.29
CA CYS A 204 0.05 -16.18 0.01
C CYS A 204 -1.03 -16.24 -1.08
N GLU A 205 -2.23 -16.75 -0.75
CA GLU A 205 -3.37 -16.76 -1.66
C GLU A 205 -3.81 -15.33 -2.01
N ALA A 206 -3.93 -14.44 -1.01
CA ALA A 206 -4.28 -13.04 -1.22
C ALA A 206 -3.28 -12.33 -2.15
N TYR A 207 -1.98 -12.52 -1.91
CA TYR A 207 -0.92 -12.00 -2.78
C TYR A 207 -1.07 -12.51 -4.22
N GLN A 208 -1.26 -13.79 -4.40
CA GLN A 208 -1.43 -14.40 -5.73
C GLN A 208 -2.70 -13.89 -6.42
N MET A 209 -3.81 -13.70 -5.70
CA MET A 209 -5.05 -13.14 -6.26
C MET A 209 -4.82 -11.73 -6.83
N ILE A 210 -4.10 -10.87 -6.11
CA ILE A 210 -3.75 -9.52 -6.57
C ILE A 210 -2.80 -9.60 -7.75
N CYS A 211 -1.70 -10.35 -7.65
CA CYS A 211 -0.69 -10.45 -8.71
C CYS A 211 -1.23 -11.05 -10.01
N ASN A 212 -2.21 -11.94 -9.95
CA ASN A 212 -2.84 -12.51 -11.14
C ASN A 212 -3.66 -11.51 -11.95
N LYS A 213 -4.23 -10.49 -11.30
CA LYS A 213 -5.11 -9.49 -11.92
C LYS A 213 -4.42 -8.13 -12.07
N ASN A 214 -3.70 -7.69 -11.05
CA ASN A 214 -3.22 -6.32 -10.85
C ASN A 214 -1.73 -6.30 -10.43
N ALA A 215 -0.87 -7.11 -11.04
CA ALA A 215 0.54 -7.24 -10.62
C ALA A 215 1.31 -5.92 -10.62
N SER A 216 1.07 -5.05 -11.61
CA SER A 216 1.72 -3.73 -11.70
C SER A 216 1.19 -2.70 -10.71
N ASP A 217 0.04 -2.97 -10.11
CA ASP A 217 -0.65 -2.04 -9.23
C ASP A 217 -0.36 -2.33 -7.76
N LEU A 218 0.14 -3.53 -7.43
CA LEU A 218 0.63 -3.84 -6.09
C LEU A 218 1.95 -3.12 -5.84
N ILE A 219 1.89 -2.02 -5.09
CA ILE A 219 3.01 -1.11 -4.84
C ILE A 219 3.65 -1.37 -3.48
N VAL A 220 2.81 -1.61 -2.46
CA VAL A 220 3.24 -1.76 -1.06
C VAL A 220 2.69 -3.07 -0.49
N VAL A 221 3.49 -3.71 0.34
CA VAL A 221 3.06 -4.79 1.23
C VAL A 221 3.33 -4.34 2.66
N HIS A 222 2.29 -4.22 3.47
CA HIS A 222 2.42 -4.15 4.92
C HIS A 222 2.59 -5.59 5.43
N LEU A 223 3.80 -5.93 5.82
CA LEU A 223 4.12 -7.27 6.28
C LEU A 223 4.03 -7.32 7.80
N ASN A 224 2.92 -7.83 8.29
CA ASN A 224 2.57 -7.93 9.70
C ASN A 224 2.15 -9.34 10.06
N ASN A 225 2.39 -9.77 11.29
CA ASN A 225 1.65 -10.89 11.85
C ASN A 225 0.36 -10.37 12.52
N SER A 226 -0.55 -11.24 12.89
CA SER A 226 -1.83 -10.90 13.50
C SER A 226 -1.95 -11.51 14.90
N LYS A 227 -2.52 -10.74 15.85
CA LYS A 227 -2.87 -11.24 17.19
C LYS A 227 -4.22 -11.96 17.24
N VAL A 228 -4.97 -11.94 16.16
CA VAL A 228 -6.34 -12.45 16.09
C VAL A 228 -6.46 -13.57 15.07
N ALA A 229 -7.46 -14.42 15.25
CA ALA A 229 -7.67 -15.56 14.37
C ALA A 229 -8.04 -15.14 12.95
N LYS A 230 -7.74 -16.01 11.98
CA LYS A 230 -8.16 -15.88 10.60
C LYS A 230 -9.68 -15.72 10.52
N GLY A 231 -10.14 -14.73 9.74
CA GLY A 231 -11.57 -14.47 9.55
C GLY A 231 -12.25 -13.78 10.72
N SER A 232 -11.49 -13.18 11.64
CA SER A 232 -12.07 -12.47 12.81
C SER A 232 -12.67 -11.10 12.48
N ASN A 233 -12.36 -10.54 11.31
CA ASN A 233 -12.67 -9.16 10.93
C ASN A 233 -12.18 -8.13 11.95
N VAL A 234 -10.96 -8.33 12.46
CA VAL A 234 -10.33 -7.44 13.44
C VAL A 234 -8.90 -7.15 12.99
N ASP A 235 -8.53 -5.89 13.05
CA ASP A 235 -7.18 -5.42 12.81
C ASP A 235 -6.39 -5.35 14.13
N ARG A 236 -5.41 -6.25 14.29
CA ARG A 236 -4.48 -6.27 15.45
C ARG A 236 -3.14 -6.86 15.03
N HIS A 237 -2.18 -5.98 14.79
CA HIS A 237 -0.83 -6.36 14.39
C HIS A 237 -0.03 -7.01 15.51
N ALA A 238 0.78 -7.97 15.14
CA ALA A 238 1.84 -8.57 15.95
C ALA A 238 3.17 -8.48 15.22
N THR A 239 4.27 -8.66 15.94
CA THR A 239 5.58 -8.85 15.30
C THR A 239 5.58 -10.14 14.48
N LEU A 240 6.39 -10.21 13.43
CA LEU A 240 6.36 -11.32 12.46
C LEU A 240 6.57 -12.69 13.13
N PHE A 241 7.46 -12.74 14.10
CA PHE A 241 7.91 -13.98 14.72
C PHE A 241 7.47 -14.09 16.20
N ASP A 242 6.46 -13.32 16.59
CA ASP A 242 5.85 -13.41 17.90
C ASP A 242 5.16 -14.78 18.07
N SER A 243 5.45 -15.48 19.17
CA SER A 243 4.83 -16.77 19.50
C SER A 243 3.31 -16.67 19.71
N THR A 244 2.78 -15.46 19.94
CA THR A 244 1.34 -15.19 20.06
C THR A 244 0.71 -14.80 18.72
N GLY A 245 1.50 -14.67 17.66
CA GLY A 245 1.01 -14.40 16.32
C GLY A 245 0.24 -15.59 15.76
N THR A 246 -0.86 -15.31 15.06
CA THR A 246 -1.78 -16.34 14.56
C THR A 246 -1.56 -16.69 13.10
N ILE A 247 -0.83 -15.86 12.34
CA ILE A 247 -0.38 -16.23 11.00
C ILE A 247 0.76 -17.23 11.17
N PRO A 248 0.65 -18.45 10.59
CA PRO A 248 1.68 -19.48 10.77
C PRO A 248 3.05 -19.02 10.27
N TYR A 249 4.08 -19.33 11.02
CA TYR A 249 5.46 -18.98 10.67
C TYR A 249 5.87 -19.45 9.28
N ASP A 250 5.45 -20.66 8.87
CA ASP A 250 5.75 -21.18 7.54
C ASP A 250 5.02 -20.41 6.42
N SER A 251 3.81 -19.87 6.69
CA SER A 251 3.10 -18.99 5.76
C SER A 251 3.86 -17.67 5.58
N ILE A 252 4.37 -17.08 6.66
CA ILE A 252 5.18 -15.85 6.59
C ILE A 252 6.47 -16.11 5.79
N LYS A 253 7.18 -17.21 6.06
CA LYS A 253 8.40 -17.56 5.29
C LYS A 253 8.10 -17.77 3.81
N LYS A 254 7.04 -18.48 3.49
CA LYS A 254 6.60 -18.70 2.11
C LYS A 254 6.24 -17.38 1.42
N PHE A 255 5.56 -16.49 2.13
CA PHE A 255 5.18 -15.19 1.62
C PHE A 255 6.40 -14.32 1.29
N ILE A 256 7.40 -14.26 2.20
CA ILE A 256 8.65 -13.54 1.98
C ILE A 256 9.36 -14.05 0.72
N LYS A 257 9.44 -15.38 0.53
CA LYS A 257 10.01 -15.97 -0.68
C LYS A 257 9.24 -15.58 -1.93
N LEU A 258 7.89 -15.62 -1.89
CA LEU A 258 7.06 -15.19 -3.02
C LEU A 258 7.31 -13.75 -3.43
N CYS A 259 7.49 -12.84 -2.45
CA CYS A 259 7.83 -11.45 -2.73
C CYS A 259 9.21 -11.28 -3.36
N ASN A 260 10.15 -12.21 -3.08
CA ASN A 260 11.54 -12.12 -3.55
C ASN A 260 11.87 -12.98 -4.79
N GLU A 261 10.96 -13.84 -5.22
CA GLU A 261 11.21 -14.66 -6.42
C GLU A 261 11.52 -13.77 -7.63
N LYS A 262 12.76 -13.85 -8.14
CA LYS A 262 13.21 -13.09 -9.32
C LYS A 262 12.42 -13.53 -10.54
N LYS A 263 12.04 -12.60 -11.42
CA LYS A 263 11.61 -12.93 -12.78
C LYS A 263 12.71 -13.80 -13.40
N GLN A 264 12.44 -15.07 -13.64
CA GLN A 264 13.24 -15.82 -14.59
C GLN A 264 12.93 -15.20 -15.96
N GLU A 265 13.79 -14.30 -16.41
CA GLU A 265 13.79 -13.86 -17.79
C GLU A 265 13.95 -15.12 -18.65
N GLN A 266 12.88 -15.51 -19.31
CA GLN A 266 12.99 -16.47 -20.40
C GLN A 266 13.76 -15.74 -21.51
N GLU A 267 15.08 -15.91 -21.55
CA GLU A 267 15.83 -15.90 -22.79
C GLU A 267 15.32 -17.05 -23.66
N GLN A 268 14.18 -16.86 -24.27
CA GLN A 268 13.77 -17.69 -25.40
C GLN A 268 14.41 -17.10 -26.64
N GLY A 269 15.58 -17.65 -26.97
CA GLY A 269 16.16 -17.57 -28.31
C GLY A 269 15.11 -17.89 -29.36
N HIS A 270 15.03 -17.05 -30.38
CA HIS A 270 14.25 -17.28 -31.58
C HIS A 270 14.59 -18.65 -32.17
N PRO A 271 13.65 -19.57 -32.31
CA PRO A 271 13.81 -20.63 -33.25
C PRO A 271 13.25 -20.18 -34.61
N MET A 272 14.08 -20.29 -35.63
CA MET A 272 13.69 -20.25 -37.02
C MET A 272 12.42 -21.07 -37.29
N GLN A 273 11.55 -20.49 -38.11
CA GLN A 273 10.37 -21.13 -38.64
C GLN A 273 10.73 -22.37 -39.43
N THR A 274 10.18 -23.52 -39.05
CA THR A 274 9.83 -24.59 -39.99
C THR A 274 8.39 -25.03 -39.68
N ARG A 275 7.58 -24.98 -40.75
CA ARG A 275 6.19 -25.46 -40.77
C ARG A 275 6.12 -26.92 -40.44
N GLN A 276 5.27 -27.35 -39.52
CA GLN A 276 4.33 -28.45 -39.72
C GLN A 276 3.37 -28.56 -38.52
N SER A 277 2.12 -28.77 -38.88
CA SER A 277 0.93 -29.01 -38.06
C SER A 277 1.07 -30.12 -37.04
N HIS A 278 0.56 -29.94 -35.80
CA HIS A 278 -0.34 -30.89 -35.11
C HIS A 278 -0.82 -30.30 -33.77
N THR A 279 -2.11 -30.26 -33.62
CA THR A 279 -2.90 -29.94 -32.44
C THR A 279 -2.41 -30.70 -31.21
N ARG A 280 -1.87 -29.99 -30.22
CA ARG A 280 -1.81 -30.43 -28.82
C ARG A 280 -2.18 -29.24 -27.93
N GLN A 281 -3.35 -29.33 -27.34
CA GLN A 281 -3.73 -28.45 -26.22
C GLN A 281 -2.80 -28.77 -25.05
N THR A 282 -1.75 -28.01 -24.90
CA THR A 282 -0.95 -27.96 -23.67
C THR A 282 -1.62 -27.02 -22.70
N LYS A 283 -2.07 -27.52 -21.55
CA LYS A 283 -2.40 -26.71 -20.36
C LYS A 283 -1.13 -25.95 -19.97
N GLN A 284 -1.01 -24.70 -20.44
CA GLN A 284 0.00 -23.80 -19.92
C GLN A 284 -0.40 -23.49 -18.48
N ALA A 285 0.40 -23.96 -17.53
CA ALA A 285 0.36 -23.45 -16.18
C ALA A 285 0.58 -21.93 -16.26
N LYS A 286 -0.41 -21.14 -15.87
CA LYS A 286 -0.29 -19.68 -15.76
C LYS A 286 0.78 -19.41 -14.70
N GLN A 287 1.97 -19.06 -15.15
CA GLN A 287 3.05 -18.63 -14.28
C GLN A 287 2.60 -17.33 -13.60
N ALA A 288 2.57 -17.32 -12.26
CA ALA A 288 2.17 -16.15 -11.49
C ALA A 288 3.06 -14.95 -11.87
N ARG A 289 2.42 -13.81 -12.16
CA ARG A 289 3.16 -12.58 -12.44
C ARG A 289 3.75 -12.07 -11.12
N LYS A 290 5.03 -11.69 -11.14
CA LYS A 290 5.70 -11.08 -9.99
C LYS A 290 5.23 -9.63 -9.80
N CYS A 291 5.06 -9.22 -8.54
CA CYS A 291 4.89 -7.84 -8.12
C CYS A 291 6.21 -7.33 -7.52
N ASP A 292 6.67 -6.16 -7.92
CA ASP A 292 7.86 -5.52 -7.36
C ASP A 292 7.46 -4.61 -6.19
N ALA A 293 6.74 -5.14 -5.20
CA ALA A 293 6.20 -4.39 -4.09
C ALA A 293 7.27 -4.03 -3.05
N ILE A 294 7.07 -2.87 -2.42
CA ILE A 294 7.89 -2.37 -1.31
C ILE A 294 7.35 -2.96 -0.01
N ILE A 295 8.18 -3.63 0.76
CA ILE A 295 7.79 -4.24 2.03
C ILE A 295 7.98 -3.26 3.17
N ILE A 296 6.92 -2.97 3.90
CA ILE A 296 6.89 -2.11 5.08
C ILE A 296 6.41 -2.94 6.28
N LEU A 297 7.19 -2.90 7.36
CA LEU A 297 6.81 -3.44 8.65
C LEU A 297 6.02 -2.40 9.44
N GLU A 298 4.85 -2.75 9.92
CA GLU A 298 4.07 -1.93 10.86
C GLU A 298 3.98 -2.60 12.24
N THR A 299 4.96 -3.42 12.51
CA THR A 299 5.07 -4.17 13.74
C THR A 299 5.39 -3.26 14.93
N PRO A 300 5.00 -3.65 16.16
CA PRO A 300 5.30 -2.86 17.36
C PRO A 300 6.81 -2.61 17.51
N LEU A 301 7.19 -1.34 17.70
CA LEU A 301 8.58 -0.95 17.98
C LEU A 301 9.08 -1.58 19.28
N PRO A 302 10.36 -1.93 19.39
CA PRO A 302 11.51 -1.62 18.50
C PRO A 302 11.96 -2.79 17.58
N GLN A 303 11.15 -3.81 17.39
CA GLN A 303 11.56 -5.08 16.75
C GLN A 303 11.87 -4.98 15.25
N TYR A 304 11.48 -3.90 14.55
CA TYR A 304 11.62 -3.80 13.09
C TYR A 304 13.06 -4.02 12.58
N ALA A 305 14.08 -3.64 13.35
CA ALA A 305 15.48 -3.84 12.96
C ALA A 305 15.84 -5.33 12.84
N THR A 306 15.46 -6.12 13.84
CA THR A 306 15.65 -7.58 13.85
C THR A 306 14.81 -8.24 12.75
N GLU A 307 13.59 -7.76 12.53
CA GLU A 307 12.70 -8.30 11.51
C GLU A 307 13.23 -8.02 10.10
N ILE A 308 13.78 -6.82 9.82
CA ILE A 308 14.45 -6.52 8.54
C ILE A 308 15.59 -7.50 8.28
N GLU A 309 16.44 -7.77 9.28
CA GLU A 309 17.54 -8.73 9.16
C GLU A 309 17.02 -10.14 8.85
N LEU A 310 16.01 -10.60 9.60
CA LEU A 310 15.42 -11.93 9.39
C LEU A 310 14.75 -12.07 8.01
N ILE A 311 14.05 -11.03 7.53
CA ILE A 311 13.46 -11.05 6.19
C ILE A 311 14.54 -11.21 5.13
N LYS A 312 15.65 -10.48 5.24
CA LYS A 312 16.79 -10.58 4.30
C LYS A 312 17.44 -11.96 4.29
N LEU A 313 17.46 -12.64 5.44
CA LEU A 313 17.98 -14.01 5.53
C LEU A 313 17.03 -15.05 4.90
N LEU A 314 15.73 -14.76 4.88
CA LEU A 314 14.69 -15.65 4.34
C LEU A 314 14.41 -15.41 2.86
N ALA A 315 14.72 -14.23 2.36
CA ALA A 315 14.53 -13.80 0.97
C ALA A 315 15.64 -14.34 0.06
#